data_923c02d8a512fea66dc525ae2cc0ecb4
#
_entry.id   923c02d8a512fea66dc525ae2cc0ecb4
#
_cell.length_a   1.000
_cell.length_b   1.000
_cell.length_c   1.000
_cell.angle_alpha   90.00
_cell.angle_beta   90.00
_cell.angle_gamma   90.00
#
_symmetry.space_group_name_H-M   'P 1'
#
loop_
_entity.id
_entity.type
_entity.pdbx_description
1 polymer ?
#
loop_
_entity_poly.entity_id
_entity_poly.type
_entity_poly.pdbx_seq_one_letter_code
_entity_poly.pdbx_strand_id
1 'polypeptide(L)'
;MLAFFREASERRARKGEVLARRVYLWLTPETHAWPALVFRVVHHVFAVAGLVALVTDTVGEIHARVGTALDLIFDLTLGFFVAECLVRLWAAPAAPWAHPGHPWRARWQWASGGGVLDLLALLPLAAMLAGVPVLVARVLGVLWILKFGRYSEGMALVGRVLRSARGPVESLFLAFLVVLLMAATLEYLAENKAQPEAFSSIPSALYWAVTTLTTTGYGDVVPLTSLGRFIAGVVMIGGIATFAFLAGILANSFAEEMRRREFLRTWDLVARVPFFREVGAATIAEVTKLLRARDVPAGTIVTRRGEPGDCMYFIAEGEVAIQIEPKPLVLSTGQFFGEIALVTGSPRTATVVARKSCQLLLLDIADFRRLAAAQPELMRAIDEEARRRMGHAPQSQVAANP
;
A
#
# COMPACT_ATOMS: atom_id res chain seq x y z
N MET A 1 4.38 -51.93 -18.14
CA MET A 1 5.41 -50.92 -18.47
C MET A 1 4.79 -49.50 -18.68
N LEU A 2 3.79 -49.34 -19.55
CA LEU A 2 3.12 -48.03 -19.79
C LEU A 2 2.48 -47.39 -18.56
N ALA A 3 1.84 -48.17 -17.66
CA ALA A 3 1.22 -47.66 -16.43
C ALA A 3 2.27 -47.10 -15.45
N PHE A 4 3.44 -47.75 -15.33
CA PHE A 4 4.56 -47.26 -14.49
C PHE A 4 5.14 -45.96 -15.00
N PHE A 5 5.29 -45.79 -16.31
CA PHE A 5 5.75 -44.53 -16.91
C PHE A 5 4.73 -43.40 -16.72
N ARG A 6 3.42 -43.67 -16.80
CA ARG A 6 2.35 -42.73 -16.57
C ARG A 6 2.32 -42.25 -15.11
N GLU A 7 2.41 -43.17 -14.16
CA GLU A 7 2.45 -42.87 -12.73
C GLU A 7 3.70 -42.07 -12.32
N ALA A 8 4.86 -42.41 -12.88
CA ALA A 8 6.10 -41.68 -12.68
C ALA A 8 6.03 -40.23 -13.26
N SER A 9 5.37 -40.10 -14.43
CA SER A 9 5.11 -38.77 -15.06
C SER A 9 4.17 -37.92 -14.22
N GLU A 10 3.07 -38.49 -13.71
CA GLU A 10 2.11 -37.78 -12.85
C GLU A 10 2.74 -37.36 -11.50
N ARG A 11 3.57 -38.19 -10.89
CA ARG A 11 4.34 -37.87 -9.68
C ARG A 11 5.35 -36.75 -9.92
N ARG A 12 6.00 -36.72 -11.09
CA ARG A 12 6.92 -35.63 -11.47
C ARG A 12 6.18 -34.31 -11.71
N ALA A 13 5.02 -34.34 -12.37
CA ALA A 13 4.17 -33.19 -12.60
C ALA A 13 3.69 -32.57 -11.28
N ARG A 14 3.18 -33.41 -10.35
CA ARG A 14 2.76 -32.93 -9.00
C ARG A 14 3.92 -32.33 -8.19
N LYS A 15 5.12 -32.93 -8.25
CA LYS A 15 6.31 -32.37 -7.59
C LYS A 15 6.70 -31.03 -8.21
N GLY A 16 6.62 -30.88 -9.53
CA GLY A 16 6.88 -29.63 -10.24
C GLY A 16 5.91 -28.52 -9.84
N GLU A 17 4.62 -28.82 -9.73
CA GLU A 17 3.60 -27.86 -9.30
C GLU A 17 3.82 -27.39 -7.85
N VAL A 18 4.15 -28.31 -6.93
CA VAL A 18 4.46 -27.98 -5.54
C VAL A 18 5.69 -27.07 -5.45
N LEU A 19 6.73 -27.36 -6.24
CA LEU A 19 7.94 -26.56 -6.28
C LEU A 19 7.65 -25.16 -6.86
N ALA A 20 6.93 -25.09 -7.99
CA ALA A 20 6.55 -23.82 -8.61
C ALA A 20 5.73 -22.93 -7.64
N ARG A 21 4.81 -23.54 -6.88
CA ARG A 21 4.03 -22.82 -5.86
C ARG A 21 4.90 -22.30 -4.71
N ARG A 22 5.85 -23.08 -4.23
CA ARG A 22 6.80 -22.63 -3.19
C ARG A 22 7.66 -21.48 -3.70
N VAL A 23 8.23 -21.61 -4.89
CA VAL A 23 9.04 -20.55 -5.52
C VAL A 23 8.22 -19.30 -5.76
N TYR A 24 6.99 -19.42 -6.25
CA TYR A 24 6.08 -18.29 -6.39
C TYR A 24 5.91 -17.55 -5.06
N LEU A 25 5.63 -18.28 -3.97
CA LEU A 25 5.46 -17.68 -2.64
C LEU A 25 6.73 -16.97 -2.16
N TRP A 26 7.94 -17.53 -2.40
CA TRP A 26 9.19 -16.85 -2.01
C TRP A 26 9.43 -15.56 -2.79
N LEU A 27 8.95 -15.48 -4.02
CA LEU A 27 9.08 -14.32 -4.89
C LEU A 27 7.98 -13.26 -4.67
N THR A 28 6.97 -13.54 -3.83
CA THR A 28 5.91 -12.57 -3.50
C THR A 28 6.31 -11.69 -2.31
N PRO A 29 5.91 -10.38 -2.32
CA PRO A 29 6.24 -9.44 -1.24
C PRO A 29 5.66 -9.83 0.12
N GLU A 30 4.53 -10.52 0.13
CA GLU A 30 3.73 -10.82 1.32
C GLU A 30 4.30 -11.97 2.17
N THR A 31 5.25 -12.74 1.65
CA THR A 31 5.80 -13.90 2.34
C THR A 31 6.94 -13.51 3.28
N HIS A 32 6.79 -13.84 4.58
CA HIS A 32 7.79 -13.58 5.62
C HIS A 32 8.74 -14.75 5.87
N ALA A 33 8.70 -15.81 5.04
CA ALA A 33 9.60 -16.93 5.16
C ALA A 33 11.06 -16.49 4.92
N TRP A 34 11.99 -17.09 5.68
CA TRP A 34 13.41 -16.71 5.61
C TRP A 34 14.01 -16.79 4.18
N PRO A 35 13.67 -17.79 3.30
CA PRO A 35 14.17 -17.79 1.94
C PRO A 35 13.69 -16.59 1.10
N ALA A 36 12.46 -16.11 1.34
CA ALA A 36 11.94 -14.91 0.69
C ALA A 36 12.67 -13.65 1.15
N LEU A 37 13.05 -13.58 2.43
CA LEU A 37 13.83 -12.47 2.97
C LEU A 37 15.23 -12.42 2.33
N VAL A 38 15.92 -13.57 2.29
CA VAL A 38 17.24 -13.69 1.66
C VAL A 38 17.17 -13.28 0.18
N PHE A 39 16.18 -13.79 -0.54
CA PHE A 39 16.00 -13.41 -1.94
C PHE A 39 15.82 -11.90 -2.12
N ARG A 40 15.01 -11.26 -1.26
CA ARG A 40 14.80 -9.80 -1.29
C ARG A 40 16.09 -9.03 -1.03
N VAL A 41 16.89 -9.45 -0.04
CA VAL A 41 18.18 -8.82 0.23
C VAL A 41 19.11 -8.95 -0.97
N VAL A 42 19.26 -10.14 -1.52
CA VAL A 42 20.09 -10.40 -2.72
C VAL A 42 19.62 -9.56 -3.90
N HIS A 43 18.30 -9.51 -4.15
CA HIS A 43 17.69 -8.69 -5.18
C HIS A 43 18.05 -7.20 -5.03
N HIS A 44 17.94 -6.64 -3.82
CA HIS A 44 18.30 -5.24 -3.58
C HIS A 44 19.81 -4.99 -3.72
N VAL A 45 20.63 -5.93 -3.27
CA VAL A 45 22.09 -5.84 -3.43
C VAL A 45 22.47 -5.78 -4.91
N PHE A 46 21.93 -6.66 -5.74
CA PHE A 46 22.18 -6.61 -7.19
C PHE A 46 21.65 -5.30 -7.81
N ALA A 47 20.45 -4.85 -7.45
CA ALA A 47 19.90 -3.61 -7.97
C ALA A 47 20.77 -2.39 -7.61
N VAL A 48 21.23 -2.28 -6.36
CA VAL A 48 22.15 -1.22 -5.91
C VAL A 48 23.48 -1.33 -6.62
N ALA A 49 24.11 -2.51 -6.62
CA ALA A 49 25.41 -2.73 -7.23
C ALA A 49 25.41 -2.39 -8.72
N GLY A 50 24.38 -2.83 -9.47
CA GLY A 50 24.23 -2.53 -10.88
C GLY A 50 24.02 -1.04 -11.18
N LEU A 51 23.20 -0.35 -10.35
CA LEU A 51 23.00 1.09 -10.49
C LEU A 51 24.26 1.89 -10.14
N VAL A 52 24.97 1.51 -9.09
CA VAL A 52 26.24 2.14 -8.71
C VAL A 52 27.28 1.91 -9.82
N ALA A 53 27.40 0.68 -10.33
CA ALA A 53 28.30 0.38 -11.43
C ALA A 53 27.98 1.23 -12.66
N LEU A 54 26.68 1.32 -13.03
CA LEU A 54 26.24 2.14 -14.16
C LEU A 54 26.61 3.61 -13.99
N VAL A 55 26.34 4.19 -12.80
CA VAL A 55 26.61 5.61 -12.57
C VAL A 55 28.11 5.89 -12.51
N THR A 56 28.88 5.05 -11.83
CA THR A 56 30.34 5.23 -11.69
C THR A 56 31.08 4.98 -12.99
N ASP A 57 30.55 4.12 -13.88
CA ASP A 57 31.11 3.84 -15.19
C ASP A 57 31.11 5.09 -16.11
N THR A 58 30.20 6.03 -15.88
CA THR A 58 30.16 7.30 -16.61
C THR A 58 31.30 8.27 -16.26
N VAL A 59 32.02 8.01 -15.16
CA VAL A 59 33.15 8.84 -14.73
C VAL A 59 34.45 8.31 -15.35
N GLY A 60 35.01 9.02 -16.33
CA GLY A 60 36.13 8.57 -17.15
C GLY A 60 37.37 8.13 -16.33
N GLU A 61 37.70 8.82 -15.22
CA GLU A 61 38.82 8.43 -14.34
C GLU A 61 38.57 7.09 -13.62
N ILE A 62 37.32 6.83 -13.20
CA ILE A 62 36.93 5.58 -12.53
C ILE A 62 36.91 4.45 -13.56
N HIS A 63 36.28 4.69 -14.72
CA HIS A 63 36.25 3.72 -15.82
C HIS A 63 37.68 3.29 -16.22
N ALA A 64 38.63 4.23 -16.36
CA ALA A 64 40.02 3.91 -16.69
C ALA A 64 40.74 3.02 -15.64
N ARG A 65 40.31 3.06 -14.36
CA ARG A 65 40.92 2.28 -13.29
C ARG A 65 40.25 0.93 -13.05
N VAL A 66 38.94 0.90 -13.07
CA VAL A 66 38.15 -0.27 -12.64
C VAL A 66 37.03 -0.65 -13.62
N GLY A 67 37.03 -0.14 -14.86
CA GLY A 67 35.97 -0.33 -15.84
C GLY A 67 35.60 -1.80 -16.04
N THR A 68 36.60 -2.70 -16.16
CA THR A 68 36.34 -4.15 -16.30
C THR A 68 35.54 -4.73 -15.12
N ALA A 69 35.79 -4.25 -13.91
CA ALA A 69 35.03 -4.70 -12.74
C ALA A 69 33.61 -4.15 -12.74
N LEU A 70 33.40 -2.90 -13.18
CA LEU A 70 32.09 -2.28 -13.34
C LEU A 70 31.27 -2.98 -14.42
N ASP A 71 31.89 -3.34 -15.53
CA ASP A 71 31.30 -4.15 -16.61
C ASP A 71 30.81 -5.50 -16.07
N LEU A 72 31.66 -6.19 -15.32
CA LEU A 72 31.33 -7.48 -14.71
C LEU A 72 30.14 -7.36 -13.75
N ILE A 73 30.11 -6.33 -12.89
CA ILE A 73 29.01 -6.07 -11.95
C ILE A 73 27.71 -5.82 -12.74
N PHE A 74 27.77 -5.03 -13.79
CA PHE A 74 26.62 -4.76 -14.64
C PHE A 74 26.08 -6.04 -15.28
N ASP A 75 26.96 -6.84 -15.90
CA ASP A 75 26.59 -8.07 -16.59
C ASP A 75 26.04 -9.13 -15.62
N LEU A 76 26.64 -9.27 -14.41
CA LEU A 76 26.10 -10.12 -13.36
C LEU A 76 24.72 -9.68 -12.89
N THR A 77 24.51 -8.36 -12.76
CA THR A 77 23.20 -7.81 -12.39
C THR A 77 22.16 -8.09 -13.47
N LEU A 78 22.51 -7.89 -14.73
CA LEU A 78 21.65 -8.17 -15.87
C LEU A 78 21.30 -9.67 -15.92
N GLY A 79 22.30 -10.54 -15.78
CA GLY A 79 22.11 -11.99 -15.71
C GLY A 79 21.20 -12.42 -14.58
N PHE A 80 21.36 -11.82 -13.39
CA PHE A 80 20.49 -12.06 -12.24
C PHE A 80 19.02 -11.68 -12.56
N PHE A 81 18.76 -10.51 -13.15
CA PHE A 81 17.41 -10.09 -13.50
C PHE A 81 16.79 -10.89 -14.62
N VAL A 82 17.58 -11.36 -15.58
CA VAL A 82 17.13 -12.33 -16.59
C VAL A 82 16.68 -13.63 -15.91
N ALA A 83 17.51 -14.18 -15.05
CA ALA A 83 17.19 -15.41 -14.31
C ALA A 83 15.94 -15.24 -13.43
N GLU A 84 15.84 -14.12 -12.70
CA GLU A 84 14.64 -13.78 -11.91
C GLU A 84 13.39 -13.75 -12.79
N CYS A 85 13.44 -13.04 -13.93
CA CYS A 85 12.32 -12.93 -14.86
C CYS A 85 11.87 -14.30 -15.37
N LEU A 86 12.81 -15.17 -15.77
CA LEU A 86 12.52 -16.52 -16.23
C LEU A 86 11.89 -17.39 -15.12
N VAL A 87 12.42 -17.32 -13.89
CA VAL A 87 11.87 -18.07 -12.75
C VAL A 87 10.46 -17.59 -12.43
N ARG A 88 10.18 -16.29 -12.49
CA ARG A 88 8.84 -15.74 -12.27
C ARG A 88 7.87 -16.17 -13.36
N LEU A 89 8.29 -16.10 -14.62
CA LEU A 89 7.50 -16.56 -15.76
C LEU A 89 7.16 -18.05 -15.68
N TRP A 90 8.13 -18.86 -15.20
CA TRP A 90 7.92 -20.29 -14.97
C TRP A 90 6.95 -20.54 -13.79
N ALA A 91 7.06 -19.76 -12.71
CA ALA A 91 6.23 -19.93 -11.50
C ALA A 91 4.83 -19.29 -11.63
N ALA A 92 4.60 -18.40 -12.60
CA ALA A 92 3.33 -17.67 -12.77
C ALA A 92 2.08 -18.57 -12.85
N PRO A 93 2.09 -19.77 -13.48
CA PRO A 93 0.92 -20.65 -13.48
C PRO A 93 0.55 -21.23 -12.10
N ALA A 94 1.46 -21.18 -11.13
CA ALA A 94 1.21 -21.63 -9.76
C ALA A 94 0.66 -20.52 -8.82
N ALA A 95 0.41 -19.34 -9.36
CA ALA A 95 -0.18 -18.21 -8.63
C ALA A 95 -1.64 -18.50 -8.21
N PRO A 96 -2.10 -17.98 -7.04
CA PRO A 96 -3.48 -18.18 -6.58
C PRO A 96 -4.56 -17.64 -7.53
N TRP A 97 -4.22 -16.64 -8.34
CA TRP A 97 -5.11 -16.03 -9.33
C TRP A 97 -5.06 -16.72 -10.71
N ALA A 98 -4.16 -17.70 -10.90
CA ALA A 98 -4.03 -18.43 -12.16
C ALA A 98 -5.20 -19.39 -12.37
N HIS A 99 -5.77 -19.38 -13.58
CA HIS A 99 -6.84 -20.31 -13.94
C HIS A 99 -6.27 -21.70 -14.22
N PRO A 100 -6.77 -22.75 -13.58
CA PRO A 100 -6.36 -24.11 -13.87
C PRO A 100 -6.51 -24.45 -15.36
N GLY A 101 -5.52 -25.11 -15.94
CA GLY A 101 -5.55 -25.54 -17.34
C GLY A 101 -5.10 -24.50 -18.39
N HIS A 102 -4.88 -23.23 -17.99
CA HIS A 102 -4.47 -22.17 -18.92
C HIS A 102 -3.16 -21.47 -18.51
N PRO A 103 -2.00 -22.16 -18.53
CA PRO A 103 -0.75 -21.59 -18.04
C PRO A 103 -0.28 -20.35 -18.83
N TRP A 104 -0.62 -20.24 -20.10
CA TRP A 104 -0.28 -19.10 -20.95
C TRP A 104 -1.04 -17.83 -20.52
N ARG A 105 -2.30 -17.95 -20.09
CA ARG A 105 -3.08 -16.81 -19.54
C ARG A 105 -2.46 -16.29 -18.25
N ALA A 106 -2.03 -17.17 -17.38
CA ALA A 106 -1.34 -16.77 -16.15
C ALA A 106 -0.02 -16.03 -16.45
N ARG A 107 0.76 -16.49 -17.43
CA ARG A 107 1.98 -15.81 -17.88
C ARG A 107 1.67 -14.43 -18.47
N TRP A 108 0.63 -14.33 -19.28
CA TRP A 108 0.20 -13.05 -19.85
C TRP A 108 -0.30 -12.06 -18.79
N GLN A 109 -1.13 -12.54 -17.85
CA GLN A 109 -1.59 -11.74 -16.72
C GLN A 109 -0.43 -11.26 -15.83
N TRP A 110 0.55 -12.12 -15.63
CA TRP A 110 1.78 -11.72 -14.95
C TRP A 110 2.53 -10.64 -15.75
N ALA A 111 2.75 -10.85 -17.05
CA ALA A 111 3.50 -9.93 -17.91
C ALA A 111 2.82 -8.56 -18.03
N SER A 112 1.48 -8.51 -18.14
CA SER A 112 0.71 -7.26 -18.24
C SER A 112 0.45 -6.57 -16.90
N GLY A 113 0.75 -7.24 -15.78
CA GLY A 113 0.58 -6.74 -14.42
C GLY A 113 1.91 -6.51 -13.71
N GLY A 114 2.14 -7.24 -12.63
CA GLY A 114 3.34 -7.10 -11.81
C GLY A 114 4.66 -7.44 -12.51
N GLY A 115 4.63 -8.19 -13.63
CA GLY A 115 5.80 -8.54 -14.43
C GLY A 115 6.34 -7.42 -15.31
N VAL A 116 5.57 -6.33 -15.51
CA VAL A 116 6.03 -5.17 -16.31
C VAL A 116 7.37 -4.64 -15.80
N LEU A 117 7.55 -4.54 -14.48
CA LEU A 117 8.81 -4.07 -13.88
C LEU A 117 9.99 -5.01 -14.19
N ASP A 118 9.71 -6.32 -14.26
CA ASP A 118 10.73 -7.32 -14.61
C ASP A 118 11.10 -7.24 -16.08
N LEU A 119 10.10 -7.02 -16.95
CA LEU A 119 10.34 -6.83 -18.40
C LEU A 119 11.08 -5.52 -18.69
N LEU A 120 10.75 -4.43 -18.00
CA LEU A 120 11.50 -3.16 -18.11
C LEU A 120 12.97 -3.32 -17.68
N ALA A 121 13.25 -4.16 -16.70
CA ALA A 121 14.61 -4.43 -16.26
C ALA A 121 15.44 -5.19 -17.33
N LEU A 122 14.80 -5.82 -18.30
CA LEU A 122 15.48 -6.51 -19.43
C LEU A 122 15.71 -5.60 -20.65
N LEU A 123 15.30 -4.33 -20.61
CA LEU A 123 15.51 -3.40 -21.73
C LEU A 123 16.97 -3.24 -22.13
N PRO A 124 17.97 -3.21 -21.22
CA PRO A 124 19.38 -3.23 -21.63
C PRO A 124 19.71 -4.42 -22.53
N LEU A 125 19.29 -5.63 -22.14
CA LEU A 125 19.50 -6.82 -22.96
C LEU A 125 18.78 -6.73 -24.30
N ALA A 126 17.52 -6.33 -24.31
CA ALA A 126 16.73 -6.18 -25.54
C ALA A 126 17.37 -5.17 -26.49
N ALA A 127 17.88 -4.04 -26.00
CA ALA A 127 18.58 -3.04 -26.79
C ALA A 127 19.90 -3.57 -27.35
N MET A 128 20.69 -4.32 -26.58
CA MET A 128 21.91 -4.99 -27.05
C MET A 128 21.61 -5.97 -28.19
N LEU A 129 20.56 -6.81 -28.00
CA LEU A 129 20.12 -7.77 -29.02
C LEU A 129 19.59 -7.10 -30.29
N ALA A 130 19.04 -5.87 -30.17
CA ALA A 130 18.58 -5.06 -31.30
C ALA A 130 19.73 -4.31 -32.01
N GLY A 131 20.99 -4.50 -31.60
CA GLY A 131 22.16 -3.87 -32.21
C GLY A 131 22.39 -2.42 -31.74
N VAL A 132 21.73 -1.96 -30.67
CA VAL A 132 22.00 -0.66 -30.05
C VAL A 132 23.41 -0.65 -29.45
N PRO A 133 24.20 0.44 -29.63
CA PRO A 133 25.53 0.53 -29.03
C PRO A 133 25.49 0.21 -27.52
N VAL A 134 26.45 -0.60 -27.06
CA VAL A 134 26.47 -1.15 -25.69
C VAL A 134 26.35 -0.04 -24.64
N LEU A 135 27.01 1.07 -24.79
CA LEU A 135 26.93 2.21 -23.89
C LEU A 135 25.50 2.73 -23.75
N VAL A 136 24.80 2.93 -24.87
CA VAL A 136 23.41 3.40 -24.87
C VAL A 136 22.47 2.38 -24.28
N ALA A 137 22.66 1.10 -24.60
CA ALA A 137 21.87 0.00 -24.03
C ALA A 137 22.05 -0.09 -22.50
N ARG A 138 23.26 0.11 -21.99
CA ARG A 138 23.56 0.12 -20.54
C ARG A 138 22.85 1.23 -19.80
N VAL A 139 22.71 2.43 -20.39
CA VAL A 139 21.98 3.55 -19.76
C VAL A 139 20.54 3.14 -19.38
N LEU A 140 19.92 2.24 -20.15
CA LEU A 140 18.61 1.69 -19.80
C LEU A 140 18.60 0.89 -18.48
N GLY A 141 19.77 0.51 -17.98
CA GLY A 141 19.93 -0.09 -16.65
C GLY A 141 19.46 0.83 -15.50
N VAL A 142 19.33 2.14 -15.73
CA VAL A 142 18.72 3.06 -14.76
C VAL A 142 17.32 2.60 -14.35
N LEU A 143 16.60 1.89 -15.23
CA LEU A 143 15.28 1.33 -14.95
C LEU A 143 15.29 0.26 -13.84
N TRP A 144 16.47 -0.26 -13.46
CA TRP A 144 16.58 -1.16 -12.32
C TRP A 144 16.18 -0.49 -11.00
N ILE A 145 16.17 0.85 -10.93
CA ILE A 145 15.61 1.59 -9.79
C ILE A 145 14.14 1.21 -9.52
N LEU A 146 13.39 0.89 -10.57
CA LEU A 146 11.98 0.48 -10.44
C LEU A 146 11.81 -0.86 -9.72
N LYS A 147 12.86 -1.68 -9.67
CA LYS A 147 12.85 -2.97 -8.97
C LYS A 147 12.70 -2.79 -7.44
N PHE A 148 13.16 -1.68 -6.88
CA PHE A 148 12.93 -1.36 -5.45
C PHE A 148 11.44 -1.24 -5.13
N GLY A 149 10.64 -0.75 -6.07
CA GLY A 149 9.20 -0.59 -5.89
C GLY A 149 8.45 -1.90 -5.66
N ARG A 150 9.00 -3.02 -6.15
CA ARG A 150 8.32 -4.32 -6.10
C ARG A 150 8.10 -4.85 -4.69
N TYR A 151 9.06 -4.61 -3.79
CA TYR A 151 9.01 -5.10 -2.40
C TYR A 151 8.71 -4.01 -1.38
N SER A 152 8.44 -2.79 -1.85
CA SER A 152 8.09 -1.66 -1.00
C SER A 152 6.57 -1.59 -0.83
N GLU A 153 6.10 -1.73 0.41
CA GLU A 153 4.68 -1.51 0.73
C GLU A 153 4.24 -0.09 0.42
N GLY A 154 5.14 0.89 0.61
CA GLY A 154 4.91 2.28 0.26
C GLY A 154 4.65 2.46 -1.25
N MET A 155 5.47 1.85 -2.11
CA MET A 155 5.27 1.90 -3.56
C MET A 155 4.00 1.17 -3.99
N ALA A 156 3.65 0.06 -3.35
CA ALA A 156 2.38 -0.62 -3.59
C ALA A 156 1.19 0.28 -3.18
N LEU A 157 1.31 1.05 -2.09
CA LEU A 157 0.32 2.05 -1.69
C LEU A 157 0.19 3.15 -2.75
N VAL A 158 1.30 3.75 -3.17
CA VAL A 158 1.31 4.78 -4.23
C VAL A 158 0.64 4.25 -5.51
N GLY A 159 0.98 3.03 -5.92
CA GLY A 159 0.36 2.40 -7.11
C GLY A 159 -1.17 2.22 -6.98
N ARG A 160 -1.68 1.89 -5.78
CA ARG A 160 -3.14 1.81 -5.53
C ARG A 160 -3.79 3.19 -5.57
N VAL A 161 -3.19 4.18 -4.92
CA VAL A 161 -3.68 5.56 -4.91
C VAL A 161 -3.74 6.13 -6.34
N LEU A 162 -2.67 5.98 -7.14
CA LEU A 162 -2.67 6.42 -8.52
C LEU A 162 -3.74 5.71 -9.36
N ARG A 163 -3.97 4.42 -9.09
CA ARG A 163 -5.02 3.65 -9.80
C ARG A 163 -6.42 4.12 -9.40
N SER A 164 -6.67 4.41 -8.12
CA SER A 164 -7.95 4.94 -7.65
C SER A 164 -8.19 6.37 -8.15
N ALA A 165 -7.15 7.19 -8.24
CA ALA A 165 -7.20 8.56 -8.72
C ALA A 165 -7.19 8.69 -10.26
N ARG A 166 -7.11 7.56 -11.02
CA ARG A 166 -6.86 7.57 -12.46
C ARG A 166 -7.83 8.49 -13.21
N GLY A 167 -9.13 8.37 -13.00
CA GLY A 167 -10.13 9.18 -13.70
C GLY A 167 -9.99 10.69 -13.44
N PRO A 168 -9.95 11.14 -12.18
CA PRO A 168 -9.70 12.55 -11.86
C PRO A 168 -8.36 13.08 -12.41
N VAL A 169 -7.28 12.27 -12.35
CA VAL A 169 -5.96 12.65 -12.87
C VAL A 169 -5.97 12.76 -14.41
N GLU A 170 -6.60 11.81 -15.11
CA GLU A 170 -6.75 11.86 -16.57
C GLU A 170 -7.53 13.12 -17.00
N SER A 171 -8.62 13.44 -16.31
CA SER A 171 -9.43 14.64 -16.58
C SER A 171 -8.63 15.92 -16.35
N LEU A 172 -7.88 15.99 -15.23
CA LEU A 172 -7.01 17.14 -14.94
C LEU A 172 -5.87 17.27 -15.96
N PHE A 173 -5.27 16.15 -16.38
CA PHE A 173 -4.22 16.15 -17.39
C PHE A 173 -4.74 16.66 -18.74
N LEU A 174 -5.94 16.26 -19.16
CA LEU A 174 -6.56 16.78 -20.36
C LEU A 174 -6.83 18.29 -20.26
N ALA A 175 -7.38 18.74 -19.11
CA ALA A 175 -7.59 20.17 -18.88
C ALA A 175 -6.26 20.94 -18.91
N PHE A 176 -5.20 20.42 -18.29
CA PHE A 176 -3.86 21.00 -18.35
C PHE A 176 -3.34 21.11 -19.77
N LEU A 177 -3.52 20.07 -20.61
CA LEU A 177 -3.10 20.10 -22.00
C LEU A 177 -3.85 21.18 -22.81
N VAL A 178 -5.14 21.33 -22.57
CA VAL A 178 -5.94 22.40 -23.20
C VAL A 178 -5.42 23.78 -22.78
N VAL A 179 -5.21 24.00 -21.49
CA VAL A 179 -4.68 25.27 -20.96
C VAL A 179 -3.29 25.55 -21.54
N LEU A 180 -2.43 24.54 -21.59
CA LEU A 180 -1.07 24.63 -22.16
C LEU A 180 -1.09 25.08 -23.61
N LEU A 181 -1.91 24.43 -24.44
CA LEU A 181 -2.03 24.79 -25.86
C LEU A 181 -2.63 26.16 -26.06
N MET A 182 -3.64 26.53 -25.26
CA MET A 182 -4.22 27.87 -25.29
C MET A 182 -3.21 28.94 -24.89
N ALA A 183 -2.48 28.73 -23.80
CA ALA A 183 -1.44 29.65 -23.33
C ALA A 183 -0.37 29.86 -24.39
N ALA A 184 0.16 28.79 -24.98
CA ALA A 184 1.16 28.86 -26.04
C ALA A 184 0.65 29.60 -27.31
N THR A 185 -0.61 29.32 -27.67
CA THR A 185 -1.21 29.98 -28.86
C THR A 185 -1.44 31.46 -28.62
N LEU A 186 -2.00 31.83 -27.45
CA LEU A 186 -2.25 33.23 -27.11
C LEU A 186 -0.93 34.02 -27.04
N GLU A 187 0.10 33.43 -26.41
CA GLU A 187 1.39 34.10 -26.29
C GLU A 187 2.11 34.22 -27.64
N TYR A 188 2.04 33.18 -28.48
CA TYR A 188 2.51 33.30 -29.86
C TYR A 188 1.86 34.48 -30.63
N LEU A 189 0.54 34.64 -30.52
CA LEU A 189 -0.19 35.72 -31.17
C LEU A 189 0.18 37.09 -30.60
N ALA A 190 0.48 37.20 -29.33
CA ALA A 190 0.83 38.42 -28.64
C ALA A 190 2.27 38.85 -28.93
N GLU A 191 3.23 37.91 -28.99
CA GLU A 191 4.66 38.18 -28.96
C GLU A 191 5.38 37.94 -30.31
N ASN A 192 4.84 37.16 -31.22
CA ASN A 192 5.51 36.80 -32.50
C ASN A 192 5.99 38.02 -33.29
N LYS A 193 5.22 39.12 -33.31
CA LYS A 193 5.63 40.33 -34.03
C LYS A 193 6.73 41.11 -33.30
N ALA A 194 6.72 41.09 -31.97
CA ALA A 194 7.69 41.79 -31.12
C ALA A 194 8.97 40.98 -30.96
N GLN A 195 8.85 39.64 -30.89
CA GLN A 195 9.95 38.71 -30.66
C GLN A 195 9.89 37.52 -31.65
N PRO A 196 10.13 37.72 -32.95
CA PRO A 196 9.96 36.68 -33.96
C PRO A 196 10.94 35.50 -33.83
N GLU A 197 12.04 35.66 -33.10
CA GLU A 197 12.99 34.57 -32.83
C GLU A 197 12.53 33.70 -31.65
N ALA A 198 12.15 34.31 -30.52
CA ALA A 198 11.74 33.61 -29.32
C ALA A 198 10.36 32.94 -29.44
N PHE A 199 9.40 33.63 -30.05
CA PHE A 199 8.06 33.16 -30.33
C PHE A 199 7.82 32.90 -31.80
N SER A 200 8.76 32.20 -32.48
CA SER A 200 8.73 31.93 -33.92
C SER A 200 7.54 31.05 -34.35
N SER A 201 7.04 30.23 -33.47
CA SER A 201 5.96 29.25 -33.73
C SER A 201 5.25 28.86 -32.45
N ILE A 202 4.04 28.24 -32.56
CA ILE A 202 3.33 27.67 -31.39
C ILE A 202 4.20 26.63 -30.66
N PRO A 203 4.94 25.69 -31.31
CA PRO A 203 5.88 24.82 -30.62
C PRO A 203 6.97 25.57 -29.81
N SER A 204 7.49 26.70 -30.31
CA SER A 204 8.45 27.52 -29.56
C SER A 204 7.76 28.15 -28.30
N ALA A 205 6.55 28.69 -28.49
CA ALA A 205 5.75 29.26 -27.40
C ALA A 205 5.33 28.18 -26.34
N LEU A 206 5.18 26.90 -26.77
CA LEU A 206 4.92 25.78 -25.84
C LEU A 206 6.04 25.60 -24.81
N TYR A 207 7.29 25.82 -25.19
CA TYR A 207 8.40 25.75 -24.23
C TYR A 207 8.21 26.79 -23.13
N TRP A 208 7.92 28.05 -23.48
CA TRP A 208 7.60 29.07 -22.49
C TRP A 208 6.36 28.70 -21.63
N ALA A 209 5.29 28.23 -22.27
CA ALA A 209 4.07 27.86 -21.57
C ALA A 209 4.29 26.70 -20.59
N VAL A 210 5.07 25.67 -20.96
CA VAL A 210 5.43 24.57 -20.07
C VAL A 210 6.23 25.09 -18.86
N THR A 211 7.30 25.87 -19.10
CA THR A 211 8.14 26.38 -18.00
C THR A 211 7.37 27.29 -17.06
N THR A 212 6.42 28.06 -17.58
CA THR A 212 5.57 28.98 -16.81
C THR A 212 4.50 28.25 -16.03
N LEU A 213 3.72 27.36 -16.67
CA LEU A 213 2.68 26.55 -16.00
C LEU A 213 3.27 25.61 -14.94
N THR A 214 4.46 25.04 -15.20
CA THR A 214 5.16 24.20 -14.22
C THR A 214 5.87 24.99 -13.12
N THR A 215 5.76 26.31 -13.13
CA THR A 215 6.43 27.21 -12.19
C THR A 215 7.96 27.12 -12.21
N THR A 216 8.56 26.59 -13.28
CA THR A 216 10.01 26.50 -13.44
C THR A 216 10.63 27.86 -13.75
N GLY A 217 10.10 28.56 -14.77
CA GLY A 217 10.42 29.93 -15.11
C GLY A 217 11.91 30.23 -15.31
N TYR A 218 12.58 29.58 -16.26
CA TYR A 218 14.01 29.84 -16.52
C TYR A 218 14.32 31.30 -16.87
N GLY A 219 13.35 32.07 -17.44
CA GLY A 219 13.53 33.47 -17.75
C GLY A 219 14.30 33.74 -19.05
N ASP A 220 14.66 32.73 -19.78
CA ASP A 220 15.33 32.78 -21.08
C ASP A 220 14.39 33.23 -22.21
N VAL A 221 13.12 32.88 -22.12
CA VAL A 221 12.03 33.34 -22.99
C VAL A 221 10.94 33.95 -22.11
N VAL A 222 10.65 35.22 -22.31
CA VAL A 222 9.65 35.97 -21.50
C VAL A 222 8.89 36.95 -22.42
N PRO A 223 7.57 37.19 -22.12
CA PRO A 223 6.80 38.18 -22.88
C PRO A 223 7.28 39.60 -22.60
N LEU A 224 7.38 40.39 -23.69
CA LEU A 224 7.77 41.80 -23.65
C LEU A 224 6.59 42.76 -23.84
N THR A 225 5.58 42.35 -24.61
CA THR A 225 4.39 43.19 -24.83
C THR A 225 3.50 43.27 -23.58
N SER A 226 2.75 44.36 -23.43
CA SER A 226 1.81 44.51 -22.32
C SER A 226 0.73 43.43 -22.34
N LEU A 227 0.27 43.04 -23.54
CA LEU A 227 -0.73 41.93 -23.67
C LEU A 227 -0.14 40.59 -23.30
N GLY A 228 1.08 40.24 -23.74
CA GLY A 228 1.75 39.02 -23.37
C GLY A 228 1.98 38.94 -21.88
N ARG A 229 2.44 40.00 -21.24
CA ARG A 229 2.58 40.05 -19.77
C ARG A 229 1.28 39.84 -19.00
N PHE A 230 0.18 40.35 -19.52
CA PHE A 230 -1.14 40.12 -18.93
C PHE A 230 -1.54 38.64 -19.08
N ILE A 231 -1.38 38.07 -20.28
CA ILE A 231 -1.64 36.63 -20.54
C ILE A 231 -0.76 35.78 -19.61
N ALA A 232 0.53 36.10 -19.52
CA ALA A 232 1.47 35.39 -18.65
C ALA A 232 1.01 35.39 -17.18
N GLY A 233 0.52 36.52 -16.69
CA GLY A 233 -0.03 36.61 -15.32
C GLY A 233 -1.21 35.65 -15.09
N VAL A 234 -2.14 35.57 -16.04
CA VAL A 234 -3.28 34.63 -15.98
C VAL A 234 -2.80 33.17 -16.03
N VAL A 235 -1.83 32.88 -16.94
CA VAL A 235 -1.24 31.55 -17.09
C VAL A 235 -0.52 31.10 -15.81
N MET A 236 0.24 31.99 -15.17
CA MET A 236 0.92 31.71 -13.90
C MET A 236 -0.07 31.31 -12.80
N ILE A 237 -1.18 32.07 -12.64
CA ILE A 237 -2.23 31.73 -11.67
C ILE A 237 -2.88 30.40 -12.03
N GLY A 238 -3.16 30.14 -13.30
CA GLY A 238 -3.71 28.88 -13.80
C GLY A 238 -2.79 27.68 -13.53
N GLY A 239 -1.47 27.87 -13.68
CA GLY A 239 -0.47 26.87 -13.34
C GLY A 239 -0.52 26.47 -11.88
N ILE A 240 -0.46 27.44 -10.98
CA ILE A 240 -0.57 27.21 -9.52
C ILE A 240 -1.86 26.47 -9.17
N ALA A 241 -3.00 26.91 -9.72
CA ALA A 241 -4.28 26.26 -9.50
C ALA A 241 -4.29 24.80 -9.96
N THR A 242 -3.70 24.49 -11.12
CA THR A 242 -3.62 23.12 -11.64
C THR A 242 -2.83 22.20 -10.73
N PHE A 243 -1.70 22.64 -10.19
CA PHE A 243 -0.92 21.84 -9.22
C PHE A 243 -1.62 21.70 -7.88
N ALA A 244 -2.33 22.74 -7.43
CA ALA A 244 -3.14 22.66 -6.21
C ALA A 244 -4.28 21.63 -6.34
N PHE A 245 -4.96 21.56 -7.49
CA PHE A 245 -5.96 20.52 -7.77
C PHE A 245 -5.35 19.12 -7.79
N LEU A 246 -4.19 18.94 -8.45
CA LEU A 246 -3.50 17.65 -8.48
C LEU A 246 -3.14 17.19 -7.06
N ALA A 247 -2.57 18.07 -6.24
CA ALA A 247 -2.23 17.77 -4.86
C ALA A 247 -3.48 17.42 -4.03
N GLY A 248 -4.58 18.14 -4.21
CA GLY A 248 -5.86 17.87 -3.56
C GLY A 248 -6.45 16.49 -3.94
N ILE A 249 -6.43 16.14 -5.23
CA ILE A 249 -6.89 14.82 -5.73
C ILE A 249 -6.06 13.71 -5.09
N LEU A 250 -4.72 13.84 -5.11
CA LEU A 250 -3.84 12.82 -4.54
C LEU A 250 -4.02 12.72 -3.03
N ALA A 251 -4.07 13.83 -2.30
CA ALA A 251 -4.27 13.83 -0.86
C ALA A 251 -5.58 13.14 -0.45
N ASN A 252 -6.70 13.45 -1.16
CA ASN A 252 -7.98 12.79 -0.91
C ASN A 252 -7.92 11.28 -1.21
N SER A 253 -7.28 10.89 -2.33
CA SER A 253 -7.15 9.48 -2.70
C SER A 253 -6.27 8.70 -1.71
N PHE A 254 -5.21 9.32 -1.16
CA PHE A 254 -4.43 8.75 -0.06
C PHE A 254 -5.28 8.56 1.20
N ALA A 255 -6.03 9.59 1.60
CA ALA A 255 -6.89 9.52 2.78
C ALA A 255 -7.96 8.42 2.64
N GLU A 256 -8.54 8.26 1.45
CA GLU A 256 -9.53 7.21 1.16
C GLU A 256 -8.91 5.80 1.21
N GLU A 257 -7.73 5.59 0.61
CA GLU A 257 -7.04 4.29 0.64
C GLU A 257 -6.61 3.93 2.07
N MET A 258 -6.20 4.91 2.89
CA MET A 258 -5.87 4.67 4.30
C MET A 258 -7.11 4.28 5.09
N ARG A 259 -8.24 4.99 4.94
CA ARG A 259 -9.53 4.62 5.56
C ARG A 259 -9.99 3.23 5.14
N ARG A 260 -9.85 2.90 3.86
CA ARG A 260 -10.21 1.56 3.34
C ARG A 260 -9.36 0.45 3.97
N ARG A 261 -8.06 0.67 4.14
CA ARG A 261 -7.16 -0.29 4.79
C ARG A 261 -7.52 -0.49 6.26
N GLU A 262 -7.77 0.60 6.98
CA GLU A 262 -8.18 0.54 8.38
C GLU A 262 -9.52 -0.20 8.53
N PHE A 263 -10.48 0.08 7.66
CA PHE A 263 -11.75 -0.64 7.64
C PHE A 263 -11.56 -2.14 7.39
N LEU A 264 -10.77 -2.54 6.38
CA LEU A 264 -10.53 -3.96 6.08
C LEU A 264 -9.80 -4.67 7.22
N ARG A 265 -8.83 -4.01 7.86
CA ARG A 265 -8.15 -4.54 9.04
C ARG A 265 -9.14 -4.77 10.20
N THR A 266 -9.96 -3.77 10.49
CA THR A 266 -10.97 -3.86 11.55
C THR A 266 -12.01 -4.93 11.23
N TRP A 267 -12.46 -5.02 9.97
CA TRP A 267 -13.37 -6.06 9.48
C TRP A 267 -12.84 -7.48 9.74
N ASP A 268 -11.57 -7.73 9.37
CA ASP A 268 -10.94 -9.05 9.58
C ASP A 268 -10.90 -9.41 11.08
N LEU A 269 -10.61 -8.44 11.94
CA LEU A 269 -10.63 -8.62 13.39
C LEU A 269 -12.04 -8.89 13.92
N VAL A 270 -13.05 -8.13 13.48
CA VAL A 270 -14.45 -8.33 13.87
C VAL A 270 -14.96 -9.71 13.46
N ALA A 271 -14.64 -10.13 12.24
CA ALA A 271 -15.05 -11.44 11.71
C ALA A 271 -14.42 -12.62 12.48
N ARG A 272 -13.30 -12.42 13.18
CA ARG A 272 -12.66 -13.43 14.02
C ARG A 272 -13.33 -13.58 15.39
N VAL A 273 -14.01 -12.54 15.88
CA VAL A 273 -14.68 -12.59 17.20
C VAL A 273 -15.94 -13.46 17.08
N PRO A 274 -16.03 -14.60 17.80
CA PRO A 274 -17.17 -15.52 17.73
C PRO A 274 -18.52 -14.84 17.99
N PHE A 275 -18.55 -13.85 18.86
CA PHE A 275 -19.73 -13.05 19.19
C PHE A 275 -20.40 -12.40 17.96
N PHE A 276 -19.62 -12.03 16.93
CA PHE A 276 -20.14 -11.42 15.70
C PHE A 276 -20.41 -12.44 14.59
N ARG A 277 -20.08 -13.72 14.74
CA ARG A 277 -20.26 -14.74 13.69
C ARG A 277 -21.73 -15.05 13.39
N GLU A 278 -22.60 -14.87 14.37
CA GLU A 278 -24.03 -15.15 14.24
C GLU A 278 -24.81 -14.00 13.61
N VAL A 279 -24.18 -12.84 13.45
CA VAL A 279 -24.77 -11.66 12.80
C VAL A 279 -24.42 -11.65 11.30
N GLY A 280 -25.38 -11.28 10.46
CA GLY A 280 -25.18 -11.23 9.01
C GLY A 280 -24.11 -10.23 8.58
N ALA A 281 -23.55 -10.42 7.36
CA ALA A 281 -22.45 -9.62 6.83
C ALA A 281 -22.76 -8.10 6.80
N ALA A 282 -24.02 -7.71 6.57
CA ALA A 282 -24.44 -6.31 6.61
C ALA A 282 -24.27 -5.70 8.01
N THR A 283 -24.64 -6.43 9.06
CA THR A 283 -24.48 -6.00 10.45
C THR A 283 -23.00 -5.92 10.86
N ILE A 284 -22.18 -6.89 10.41
CA ILE A 284 -20.72 -6.84 10.60
C ILE A 284 -20.15 -5.57 9.98
N ALA A 285 -20.60 -5.16 8.79
CA ALA A 285 -20.15 -3.94 8.14
C ALA A 285 -20.48 -2.68 8.96
N GLU A 286 -21.68 -2.60 9.51
CA GLU A 286 -22.09 -1.46 10.35
C GLU A 286 -21.31 -1.43 11.67
N VAL A 287 -21.18 -2.57 12.34
CA VAL A 287 -20.40 -2.70 13.58
C VAL A 287 -18.93 -2.34 13.36
N THR A 288 -18.34 -2.76 12.24
CA THR A 288 -16.94 -2.45 11.88
C THR A 288 -16.69 -0.95 11.78
N LYS A 289 -17.66 -0.16 11.33
CA LYS A 289 -17.52 1.31 11.26
C LYS A 289 -17.46 1.99 12.63
N LEU A 290 -18.01 1.33 13.66
CA LEU A 290 -18.10 1.85 15.02
C LEU A 290 -16.94 1.35 15.89
N LEU A 291 -16.25 0.29 15.50
CA LEU A 291 -15.16 -0.33 16.24
C LEU A 291 -13.80 0.24 15.82
N ARG A 292 -12.92 0.49 16.81
CA ARG A 292 -11.54 0.92 16.57
C ARG A 292 -10.57 -0.18 17.03
N ALA A 293 -9.67 -0.59 16.13
CA ALA A 293 -8.63 -1.55 16.47
C ALA A 293 -7.51 -0.87 17.28
N ARG A 294 -7.04 -1.53 18.35
CA ARG A 294 -5.92 -1.09 19.20
C ARG A 294 -5.00 -2.27 19.48
N ASP A 295 -3.73 -2.13 19.15
CA ASP A 295 -2.69 -3.07 19.54
C ASP A 295 -2.18 -2.73 20.93
N VAL A 296 -2.13 -3.72 21.81
CA VAL A 296 -1.75 -3.55 23.23
C VAL A 296 -0.64 -4.56 23.56
N PRO A 297 0.59 -4.09 23.87
CA PRO A 297 1.69 -4.96 24.29
C PRO A 297 1.38 -5.71 25.60
N ALA A 298 2.03 -6.87 25.80
CA ALA A 298 1.96 -7.61 27.05
C ALA A 298 2.41 -6.74 28.23
N GLY A 299 1.74 -6.89 29.39
CA GLY A 299 2.01 -6.12 30.62
C GLY A 299 1.36 -4.73 30.67
N THR A 300 0.72 -4.26 29.58
CA THR A 300 0.07 -2.96 29.55
C THR A 300 -1.26 -2.99 30.32
N ILE A 301 -1.48 -1.97 31.17
CA ILE A 301 -2.77 -1.74 31.82
C ILE A 301 -3.71 -1.14 30.79
N VAL A 302 -4.81 -1.83 30.50
CA VAL A 302 -5.84 -1.39 29.53
C VAL A 302 -6.85 -0.46 30.17
N THR A 303 -7.33 -0.81 31.40
CA THR A 303 -8.24 0.01 32.21
C THR A 303 -7.84 -0.07 33.67
N ARG A 304 -8.09 0.99 34.44
CA ARG A 304 -7.85 1.01 35.89
C ARG A 304 -9.18 1.08 36.64
N ARG A 305 -9.27 0.38 37.76
CA ARG A 305 -10.42 0.48 38.65
C ARG A 305 -10.65 1.92 39.09
N GLY A 306 -11.91 2.38 39.07
CA GLY A 306 -12.32 3.73 39.44
C GLY A 306 -12.22 4.79 38.30
N GLU A 307 -11.58 4.48 37.17
CA GLU A 307 -11.59 5.39 36.01
C GLU A 307 -13.00 5.43 35.36
N PRO A 308 -13.34 6.52 34.64
CA PRO A 308 -14.59 6.59 33.89
C PRO A 308 -14.69 5.47 32.87
N GLY A 309 -15.88 4.88 32.74
CA GLY A 309 -16.17 3.85 31.74
C GLY A 309 -16.71 4.45 30.46
N ASP A 310 -15.83 4.80 29.53
CA ASP A 310 -16.15 5.47 28.26
C ASP A 310 -16.22 4.55 27.05
N CYS A 311 -15.72 3.31 27.17
CA CYS A 311 -15.70 2.31 26.10
C CYS A 311 -15.74 0.88 26.65
N MET A 312 -16.06 -0.10 25.78
CA MET A 312 -15.86 -1.52 26.02
C MET A 312 -14.87 -2.11 24.99
N TYR A 313 -14.37 -3.30 25.28
CA TYR A 313 -13.32 -3.93 24.51
C TYR A 313 -13.69 -5.37 24.15
N PHE A 314 -13.59 -5.74 22.86
CA PHE A 314 -13.60 -7.12 22.40
C PHE A 314 -12.17 -7.59 22.17
N ILE A 315 -11.84 -8.81 22.59
CA ILE A 315 -10.51 -9.42 22.41
C ILE A 315 -10.52 -10.16 21.07
N ALA A 316 -9.95 -9.52 20.03
CA ALA A 316 -9.81 -10.14 18.72
C ALA A 316 -8.66 -11.16 18.72
N GLU A 317 -7.57 -10.87 19.46
CA GLU A 317 -6.43 -11.76 19.66
C GLU A 317 -5.75 -11.47 21.00
N GLY A 318 -5.24 -12.52 21.67
CA GLY A 318 -4.48 -12.41 22.90
C GLY A 318 -5.26 -12.80 24.15
N GLU A 319 -4.74 -12.39 25.31
CA GLU A 319 -5.30 -12.68 26.64
C GLU A 319 -5.16 -11.47 27.56
N VAL A 320 -6.20 -11.15 28.32
CA VAL A 320 -6.18 -10.14 29.38
C VAL A 320 -6.53 -10.76 30.73
N ALA A 321 -6.04 -10.16 31.83
CA ALA A 321 -6.41 -10.52 33.19
C ALA A 321 -7.17 -9.38 33.83
N ILE A 322 -8.39 -9.64 34.27
CA ILE A 322 -9.19 -8.75 35.13
C ILE A 322 -8.75 -9.01 36.56
N GLN A 323 -8.23 -7.98 37.24
CA GLN A 323 -7.75 -8.06 38.61
C GLN A 323 -8.95 -7.99 39.58
N ILE A 324 -9.45 -9.15 40.01
CA ILE A 324 -10.50 -9.33 40.99
C ILE A 324 -10.02 -10.33 42.05
N GLU A 325 -10.47 -10.16 43.30
CA GLU A 325 -10.21 -11.11 44.39
C GLU A 325 -11.27 -12.21 44.40
N PRO A 326 -10.91 -13.43 44.84
CA PRO A 326 -9.61 -13.90 45.33
C PRO A 326 -8.64 -14.32 44.20
N LYS A 327 -9.07 -14.40 42.93
CA LYS A 327 -8.25 -14.86 41.82
C LYS A 327 -8.55 -14.03 40.57
N PRO A 328 -7.52 -13.59 39.81
CA PRO A 328 -7.73 -12.88 38.56
C PRO A 328 -8.54 -13.71 37.55
N LEU A 329 -9.52 -13.08 36.91
CA LEU A 329 -10.27 -13.67 35.83
C LEU A 329 -9.50 -13.44 34.50
N VAL A 330 -9.15 -14.52 33.81
CA VAL A 330 -8.48 -14.45 32.51
C VAL A 330 -9.53 -14.53 31.42
N LEU A 331 -9.50 -13.52 30.51
CA LEU A 331 -10.31 -13.51 29.30
C LEU A 331 -9.39 -13.69 28.09
N SER A 332 -9.88 -14.41 27.09
CA SER A 332 -9.16 -14.77 25.86
C SER A 332 -9.90 -14.29 24.61
N THR A 333 -9.30 -14.56 23.46
CA THR A 333 -9.88 -14.27 22.15
C THR A 333 -11.35 -14.65 22.06
N GLY A 334 -12.17 -13.72 21.54
CA GLY A 334 -13.61 -13.88 21.37
C GLY A 334 -14.45 -13.36 22.54
N GLN A 335 -13.85 -13.07 23.68
CA GLN A 335 -14.52 -12.50 24.83
C GLN A 335 -14.40 -10.97 24.85
N PHE A 336 -15.18 -10.32 25.70
CA PHE A 336 -15.20 -8.87 25.84
C PHE A 336 -15.18 -8.45 27.31
N PHE A 337 -14.82 -7.19 27.60
CA PHE A 337 -14.79 -6.62 28.94
C PHE A 337 -15.07 -5.11 28.91
N GLY A 338 -15.36 -4.54 30.06
CA GLY A 338 -15.66 -3.12 30.21
C GLY A 338 -17.12 -2.75 29.94
N GLU A 339 -17.97 -3.72 29.60
CA GLU A 339 -19.40 -3.59 29.35
C GLU A 339 -20.18 -3.12 30.57
N ILE A 340 -19.80 -3.56 31.80
CA ILE A 340 -20.49 -3.21 33.02
C ILE A 340 -20.57 -1.71 33.20
N ALA A 341 -19.45 -1.01 33.00
CA ALA A 341 -19.41 0.43 33.14
C ALA A 341 -20.30 1.16 32.13
N LEU A 342 -20.43 0.63 30.91
CA LEU A 342 -21.28 1.20 29.86
C LEU A 342 -22.78 0.97 30.12
N VAL A 343 -23.12 -0.22 30.61
CA VAL A 343 -24.51 -0.61 30.90
C VAL A 343 -25.01 0.09 32.17
N THR A 344 -24.20 0.17 33.22
CA THR A 344 -24.58 0.73 34.51
C THR A 344 -24.30 2.23 34.67
N GLY A 345 -23.47 2.82 33.80
CA GLY A 345 -23.00 4.19 33.95
C GLY A 345 -22.01 4.39 35.10
N SER A 346 -21.51 3.31 35.71
CA SER A 346 -20.58 3.33 36.84
C SER A 346 -19.12 3.44 36.39
N PRO A 347 -18.19 3.87 37.25
CA PRO A 347 -16.76 3.75 36.99
C PRO A 347 -16.31 2.30 36.76
N ARG A 348 -15.10 2.13 36.18
CA ARG A 348 -14.49 0.81 35.98
C ARG A 348 -14.44 -0.01 37.28
N THR A 349 -15.01 -1.17 37.27
CA THR A 349 -15.11 -2.06 38.46
C THR A 349 -13.81 -2.77 38.80
N ALA A 350 -12.92 -2.95 37.81
CA ALA A 350 -11.66 -3.66 37.97
C ALA A 350 -10.55 -3.09 37.07
N THR A 351 -9.28 -3.34 37.44
CA THR A 351 -8.12 -3.11 36.63
C THR A 351 -7.93 -4.28 35.65
N VAL A 352 -7.69 -4.01 34.37
CA VAL A 352 -7.47 -5.03 33.35
C VAL A 352 -6.06 -4.86 32.77
N VAL A 353 -5.30 -5.96 32.73
CA VAL A 353 -3.92 -5.99 32.24
C VAL A 353 -3.78 -7.00 31.12
N ALA A 354 -3.12 -6.62 30.03
CA ALA A 354 -2.78 -7.52 28.93
C ALA A 354 -1.74 -8.56 29.39
N ARG A 355 -2.08 -9.84 29.38
CA ARG A 355 -1.14 -10.93 29.71
C ARG A 355 -0.21 -11.29 28.55
N LYS A 356 -0.73 -11.18 27.35
CA LYS A 356 -0.01 -11.36 26.08
C LYS A 356 -0.18 -10.11 25.24
N SER A 357 0.54 -9.97 24.15
CA SER A 357 0.23 -8.96 23.14
C SER A 357 -1.20 -9.19 22.64
N CYS A 358 -2.04 -8.16 22.70
CA CYS A 358 -3.46 -8.24 22.39
C CYS A 358 -3.82 -7.32 21.23
N GLN A 359 -4.74 -7.78 20.38
CA GLN A 359 -5.49 -6.92 19.47
C GLN A 359 -6.91 -6.76 20.03
N LEU A 360 -7.22 -5.53 20.42
CA LEU A 360 -8.51 -5.17 21.00
C LEU A 360 -9.33 -4.34 20.03
N LEU A 361 -10.65 -4.55 20.04
CA LEU A 361 -11.60 -3.71 19.33
C LEU A 361 -12.36 -2.89 20.36
N LEU A 362 -12.26 -1.58 20.27
CA LEU A 362 -12.90 -0.62 21.17
C LEU A 362 -14.24 -0.19 20.59
N LEU A 363 -15.25 -0.13 21.45
CA LEU A 363 -16.56 0.45 21.17
C LEU A 363 -16.82 1.57 22.18
N ASP A 364 -16.82 2.82 21.70
CA ASP A 364 -17.09 4.00 22.51
C ASP A 364 -18.55 4.03 22.99
N ILE A 365 -18.82 4.68 24.12
CA ILE A 365 -20.18 4.77 24.70
C ILE A 365 -21.21 5.40 23.74
N ALA A 366 -20.79 6.38 22.93
CA ALA A 366 -21.69 7.00 21.95
C ALA A 366 -22.08 6.01 20.84
N ASP A 367 -21.11 5.24 20.35
CA ASP A 367 -21.30 4.22 19.32
C ASP A 367 -22.01 2.99 19.87
N PHE A 368 -21.75 2.63 21.15
CA PHE A 368 -22.52 1.62 21.86
C PHE A 368 -24.01 1.94 21.91
N ARG A 369 -24.40 3.19 22.22
CA ARG A 369 -25.80 3.62 22.23
C ARG A 369 -26.43 3.58 20.84
N ARG A 370 -25.69 3.93 19.79
CA ARG A 370 -26.15 3.82 18.38
C ARG A 370 -26.37 2.35 18.00
N LEU A 371 -25.44 1.48 18.37
CA LEU A 371 -25.53 0.06 18.11
C LEU A 371 -26.71 -0.56 18.87
N ALA A 372 -26.94 -0.14 20.12
CA ALA A 372 -28.06 -0.56 20.94
C ALA A 372 -29.43 -0.26 20.28
N ALA A 373 -29.54 0.91 19.67
CA ALA A 373 -30.76 1.32 18.98
C ALA A 373 -30.97 0.56 17.67
N ALA A 374 -29.87 0.25 16.95
CA ALA A 374 -29.91 -0.40 15.63
C ALA A 374 -30.00 -1.94 15.71
N GLN A 375 -29.45 -2.57 16.75
CA GLN A 375 -29.28 -4.02 16.89
C GLN A 375 -29.70 -4.51 18.29
N PRO A 376 -31.02 -4.59 18.59
CA PRO A 376 -31.51 -4.96 19.93
C PRO A 376 -31.08 -6.36 20.38
N GLU A 377 -30.93 -7.31 19.47
CA GLU A 377 -30.53 -8.69 19.79
C GLU A 377 -29.08 -8.77 20.28
N LEU A 378 -28.17 -8.04 19.62
CA LEU A 378 -26.79 -7.92 20.01
C LEU A 378 -26.66 -7.32 21.42
N MET A 379 -27.49 -6.32 21.72
CA MET A 379 -27.53 -5.68 23.02
C MET A 379 -28.04 -6.60 24.13
N ARG A 380 -29.06 -7.41 23.86
CA ARG A 380 -29.53 -8.40 24.84
C ARG A 380 -28.43 -9.38 25.25
N ALA A 381 -27.64 -9.85 24.25
CA ALA A 381 -26.51 -10.74 24.54
C ALA A 381 -25.42 -10.08 25.40
N ILE A 382 -25.13 -8.79 25.18
CA ILE A 382 -24.18 -8.02 26.01
C ILE A 382 -24.75 -7.83 27.44
N ASP A 383 -26.00 -7.44 27.54
CA ASP A 383 -26.68 -7.23 28.82
C ASP A 383 -26.79 -8.53 29.67
N GLU A 384 -27.11 -9.64 29.03
CA GLU A 384 -27.17 -10.94 29.69
C GLU A 384 -25.80 -11.35 30.25
N GLU A 385 -24.74 -11.19 29.48
CA GLU A 385 -23.39 -11.49 29.93
C GLU A 385 -22.93 -10.52 31.02
N ALA A 386 -23.23 -9.22 30.92
CA ALA A 386 -22.95 -8.26 31.99
C ALA A 386 -23.65 -8.61 33.30
N ARG A 387 -24.94 -8.94 33.24
CA ARG A 387 -25.72 -9.39 34.43
C ARG A 387 -25.15 -10.68 35.02
N ARG A 388 -24.80 -11.65 34.20
CA ARG A 388 -24.16 -12.89 34.62
C ARG A 388 -22.88 -12.63 35.40
N ARG A 389 -22.03 -11.75 34.93
CA ARG A 389 -20.77 -11.38 35.58
C ARG A 389 -20.99 -10.57 36.87
N MET A 390 -21.98 -9.67 36.90
CA MET A 390 -22.34 -8.95 38.12
C MET A 390 -22.89 -9.88 39.22
N GLY A 391 -23.68 -10.90 38.86
CA GLY A 391 -24.21 -11.89 39.82
C GLY A 391 -23.16 -12.84 40.41
N HIS A 392 -21.99 -12.96 39.78
CA HIS A 392 -20.84 -13.72 40.27
C HIS A 392 -19.81 -12.86 41.02
N ALA A 393 -19.98 -11.53 41.05
CA ALA A 393 -19.13 -10.65 41.86
C ALA A 393 -19.56 -10.76 43.33
N PRO A 394 -18.64 -10.96 44.29
CA PRO A 394 -19.00 -11.02 45.70
C PRO A 394 -19.66 -9.69 46.08
N GLN A 395 -20.86 -9.80 46.72
CA GLN A 395 -21.72 -8.65 47.09
C GLN A 395 -21.07 -7.63 48.05
N SER A 396 -19.87 -7.90 48.57
CA SER A 396 -19.12 -7.02 49.47
C SER A 396 -18.52 -5.75 48.84
N GLN A 397 -18.65 -5.53 47.54
CA GLN A 397 -18.01 -4.39 46.87
C GLN A 397 -18.97 -3.31 46.29
N VAL A 398 -20.28 -3.51 46.38
CA VAL A 398 -21.29 -2.56 45.87
C VAL A 398 -21.81 -1.60 46.99
N ALA A 399 -21.52 -1.87 48.26
CA ALA A 399 -22.08 -1.13 49.38
C ALA A 399 -21.06 -0.24 50.12
N ALA A 400 -20.10 0.37 49.45
CA ALA A 400 -19.20 1.34 50.06
C ALA A 400 -19.03 2.57 49.22
N ASN A 401 -20.05 3.38 49.10
CA ASN A 401 -19.90 4.87 49.08
C ASN A 401 -21.26 5.52 49.45
N PRO A 402 -21.29 6.31 50.52
CA PRO A 402 -22.41 7.21 50.79
C PRO A 402 -22.41 8.42 49.84
#